data_830b0621831bbb5b5acf209607cba47f
#
_entry.id   830b0621831bbb5b5acf209607cba47f
#
_cell.length_a   1.000
_cell.length_b   1.000
_cell.length_c   1.000
_cell.angle_alpha   90.00
_cell.angle_beta   90.00
_cell.angle_gamma   90.00
#
_symmetry.space_group_name_H-M   'P 1'
#
loop_
_entity.id
_entity.type
_entity.pdbx_description
1 polymer ?
#
loop_
_entity_poly.entity_id
_entity_poly.type
_entity_poly.pdbx_seq_one_letter_code
_entity_poly.pdbx_strand_id
1 'polypeptide(L)'
;MARIFKTHPIETWLLVLIIMASVILSAFSEQYLTLVNAFDLVNSISINVIFAVGLLVVLISGGIDISFAVAASVVQYLAFYALSYLGGGNWLIGFIVAGGLGIMLGAINAGLIHYFRVISIVVTIATFNVFFGLLMFLTKGVSLYDLPDWWTNRIIVFEREMASGSWAELTLPAVVMFGAISATWFLITYTSIGKINKKT
;
A
#
# COMPACT_ATOMS: atom_id res chain seq x y z
N MET A 1 -3.51 31.98 11.09
CA MET A 1 -3.68 30.79 11.95
C MET A 1 -5.13 30.59 12.43
N ALA A 2 -5.80 31.56 13.04
CA ALA A 2 -7.18 31.39 13.55
C ALA A 2 -8.25 30.94 12.51
N ARG A 3 -8.06 31.20 11.22
CA ARG A 3 -9.00 30.83 10.16
C ARG A 3 -8.92 29.32 9.82
N ILE A 4 -7.72 28.71 9.90
CA ILE A 4 -7.49 27.29 9.63
C ILE A 4 -8.12 26.43 10.74
N PHE A 5 -8.02 26.86 12.00
CA PHE A 5 -8.66 26.19 13.14
C PHE A 5 -10.18 26.14 13.05
N LYS A 6 -10.81 27.09 12.36
CA LYS A 6 -12.28 27.13 12.19
C LYS A 6 -12.77 26.30 11.00
N THR A 7 -11.96 26.18 9.94
CA THR A 7 -12.37 25.45 8.71
C THR A 7 -12.04 23.95 8.80
N HIS A 8 -10.97 23.55 9.47
CA HIS A 8 -10.50 22.16 9.57
C HIS A 8 -10.04 21.82 10.99
N PRO A 9 -10.98 21.73 11.96
CA PRO A 9 -10.61 21.59 13.37
C PRO A 9 -9.91 20.25 13.66
N ILE A 10 -10.35 19.15 13.06
CA ILE A 10 -9.81 17.80 13.31
C ILE A 10 -8.37 17.71 12.79
N GLU A 11 -8.15 18.13 11.56
CA GLU A 11 -6.83 18.11 10.91
C GLU A 11 -5.84 18.99 11.67
N THR A 12 -6.32 20.12 12.18
CA THR A 12 -5.47 21.04 12.96
C THR A 12 -5.08 20.44 14.31
N TRP A 13 -6.02 19.79 15.00
CA TRP A 13 -5.70 19.11 16.27
C TRP A 13 -4.76 17.93 16.06
N LEU A 14 -4.92 17.16 14.98
CA LEU A 14 -3.99 16.07 14.62
C LEU A 14 -2.58 16.63 14.35
N LEU A 15 -2.48 17.74 13.62
CA LEU A 15 -1.19 18.37 13.34
C LEU A 15 -0.52 18.86 14.62
N VAL A 16 -1.27 19.50 15.52
CA VAL A 16 -0.76 19.93 16.85
C VAL A 16 -0.27 18.72 17.64
N LEU A 17 -1.03 17.64 17.67
CA LEU A 17 -0.65 16.42 18.36
C LEU A 17 0.64 15.80 17.79
N ILE A 18 0.77 15.76 16.46
CA ILE A 18 1.98 15.26 15.80
C ILE A 18 3.18 16.13 16.14
N ILE A 19 3.05 17.45 16.08
CA ILE A 19 4.15 18.37 16.44
C ILE A 19 4.54 18.19 17.91
N MET A 20 3.57 18.14 18.82
CA MET A 20 3.82 17.95 20.24
C MET A 20 4.52 16.62 20.51
N ALA A 21 4.05 15.52 19.92
CA ALA A 21 4.68 14.22 20.02
C ALA A 21 6.13 14.24 19.46
N SER A 22 6.33 14.91 18.32
CA SER A 22 7.66 15.03 17.70
C SER A 22 8.63 15.82 18.59
N VAL A 23 8.18 16.90 19.21
CA VAL A 23 8.99 17.69 20.16
C VAL A 23 9.36 16.84 21.38
N ILE A 24 8.39 16.12 21.94
CA ILE A 24 8.65 15.22 23.08
C ILE A 24 9.67 14.15 22.69
N LEU A 25 9.44 13.45 21.58
CA LEU A 25 10.35 12.39 21.13
C LEU A 25 11.76 12.90 20.82
N SER A 26 11.88 14.10 20.24
CA SER A 26 13.19 14.70 19.99
C SER A 26 13.95 15.10 21.26
N ALA A 27 13.23 15.40 22.34
CA ALA A 27 13.84 15.70 23.63
C ALA A 27 14.36 14.43 24.34
N PHE A 28 13.75 13.26 24.09
CA PHE A 28 14.13 11.98 24.72
C PHE A 28 15.00 11.10 23.85
N SER A 29 15.12 11.37 22.55
CA SER A 29 15.89 10.55 21.60
C SER A 29 16.70 11.42 20.65
N GLU A 30 18.02 11.35 20.76
CA GLU A 30 18.95 12.03 19.84
C GLU A 30 18.83 11.50 18.40
N GLN A 31 18.33 10.28 18.23
CA GLN A 31 18.16 9.63 16.92
C GLN A 31 16.89 10.07 16.20
N TYR A 32 15.92 10.68 16.91
CA TYR A 32 14.60 10.97 16.33
C TYR A 32 14.65 11.92 15.12
N LEU A 33 15.42 13.01 15.22
CA LEU A 33 15.57 14.01 14.15
C LEU A 33 16.77 13.74 13.23
N THR A 34 17.15 12.50 13.05
CA THR A 34 18.22 12.12 12.13
C THR A 34 17.68 11.79 10.74
N LEU A 35 18.53 11.93 9.70
CA LEU A 35 18.20 11.49 8.36
C LEU A 35 17.94 9.98 8.29
N VAL A 36 18.67 9.19 9.08
CA VAL A 36 18.48 7.74 9.16
C VAL A 36 17.06 7.42 9.57
N ASN A 37 16.58 8.01 10.68
CA ASN A 37 15.20 7.81 11.14
C ASN A 37 14.15 8.30 10.11
N ALA A 38 14.43 9.39 9.40
CA ALA A 38 13.54 9.85 8.33
C ALA A 38 13.42 8.83 7.18
N PHE A 39 14.53 8.22 6.76
CA PHE A 39 14.51 7.14 5.75
C PHE A 39 13.81 5.89 6.28
N ASP A 40 14.04 5.52 7.55
CA ASP A 40 13.36 4.39 8.18
C ASP A 40 11.85 4.60 8.27
N LEU A 41 11.40 5.81 8.59
CA LEU A 41 9.97 6.14 8.56
C LEU A 41 9.38 6.01 7.16
N VAL A 42 10.06 6.54 6.13
CA VAL A 42 9.63 6.42 4.74
C VAL A 42 9.52 4.94 4.32
N ASN A 43 10.52 4.14 4.65
CA ASN A 43 10.50 2.70 4.37
C ASN A 43 9.34 1.99 5.09
N SER A 44 9.13 2.31 6.37
CA SER A 44 8.10 1.67 7.21
C SER A 44 6.68 1.96 6.75
N ILE A 45 6.41 3.17 6.26
CA ILE A 45 5.07 3.56 5.79
C ILE A 45 4.81 3.17 4.33
N SER A 46 5.84 2.79 3.57
CA SER A 46 5.77 2.64 2.11
C SER A 46 4.65 1.71 1.64
N ILE A 47 4.51 0.54 2.25
CA ILE A 47 3.48 -0.44 1.89
C ILE A 47 2.08 0.11 2.20
N ASN A 48 1.91 0.72 3.38
CA ASN A 48 0.62 1.30 3.78
C ASN A 48 0.18 2.43 2.84
N VAL A 49 1.13 3.26 2.40
CA VAL A 49 0.85 4.34 1.45
C VAL A 49 0.50 3.79 0.07
N ILE A 50 1.15 2.72 -0.41
CA ILE A 50 0.79 2.06 -1.67
C ILE A 50 -0.67 1.57 -1.61
N PHE A 51 -1.09 0.92 -0.52
CA PHE A 51 -2.47 0.53 -0.33
C PHE A 51 -3.42 1.72 -0.26
N ALA A 52 -3.08 2.76 0.48
CA ALA A 52 -3.89 3.96 0.60
C ALA A 52 -4.10 4.66 -0.74
N VAL A 53 -3.06 4.74 -1.57
CA VAL A 53 -3.11 5.30 -2.92
C VAL A 53 -3.99 4.46 -3.84
N GLY A 54 -3.91 3.13 -3.78
CA GLY A 54 -4.80 2.23 -4.50
C GLY A 54 -6.27 2.42 -4.10
N LEU A 55 -6.55 2.48 -2.79
CA LEU A 55 -7.90 2.75 -2.28
C LEU A 55 -8.41 4.14 -2.66
N LEU A 56 -7.54 5.15 -2.72
CA LEU A 56 -7.91 6.50 -3.17
C LEU A 56 -8.49 6.48 -4.58
N VAL A 57 -7.91 5.70 -5.50
CA VAL A 57 -8.43 5.57 -6.87
C VAL A 57 -9.83 4.97 -6.87
N VAL A 58 -10.07 3.95 -6.05
CA VAL A 58 -11.40 3.32 -5.90
C VAL A 58 -12.41 4.31 -5.32
N LEU A 59 -12.04 5.09 -4.28
CA LEU A 59 -12.89 6.11 -3.66
C LEU A 59 -13.26 7.22 -4.64
N ILE A 60 -12.31 7.70 -5.44
CA ILE A 60 -12.56 8.73 -6.47
C ILE A 60 -13.50 8.17 -7.55
N SER A 61 -13.46 6.88 -7.83
CA SER A 61 -14.39 6.22 -8.75
C SER A 61 -15.81 6.04 -8.16
N GLY A 62 -16.04 6.48 -6.92
CA GLY A 62 -17.33 6.35 -6.21
C GLY A 62 -17.54 4.98 -5.55
N GLY A 63 -16.51 4.16 -5.47
CA GLY A 63 -16.54 2.83 -4.84
C GLY A 63 -15.88 2.81 -3.47
N ILE A 64 -16.13 1.72 -2.73
CA ILE A 64 -15.40 1.37 -1.51
C ILE A 64 -14.97 -0.09 -1.67
N ASP A 65 -13.67 -0.37 -1.51
CA ASP A 65 -13.15 -1.73 -1.53
C ASP A 65 -12.65 -2.10 -0.13
N ILE A 66 -13.30 -3.10 0.47
CA ILE A 66 -12.91 -3.67 1.76
C ILE A 66 -12.08 -4.95 1.56
N SER A 67 -12.15 -5.55 0.38
CA SER A 67 -11.47 -6.83 0.09
C SER A 67 -9.96 -6.70 -0.11
N PHE A 68 -9.42 -5.49 -0.29
CA PHE A 68 -8.03 -5.25 -0.69
C PHE A 68 -6.99 -5.94 0.20
N ALA A 69 -7.19 -5.96 1.52
CA ALA A 69 -6.22 -6.55 2.46
C ALA A 69 -6.15 -8.08 2.32
N VAL A 70 -7.32 -8.73 2.18
CA VAL A 70 -7.38 -10.17 1.95
C VAL A 70 -6.92 -10.51 0.54
N ALA A 71 -7.28 -9.70 -0.46
CA ALA A 71 -6.79 -9.85 -1.83
C ALA A 71 -5.26 -9.83 -1.87
N ALA A 72 -4.61 -8.94 -1.12
CA ALA A 72 -3.15 -8.92 -1.01
C ALA A 72 -2.59 -10.23 -0.44
N SER A 73 -3.22 -10.80 0.59
CA SER A 73 -2.82 -12.10 1.14
C SER A 73 -3.00 -13.25 0.13
N VAL A 74 -4.10 -13.24 -0.61
CA VAL A 74 -4.35 -14.22 -1.68
C VAL A 74 -3.29 -14.09 -2.78
N VAL A 75 -2.99 -12.85 -3.21
CA VAL A 75 -1.95 -12.58 -4.21
C VAL A 75 -0.60 -13.09 -3.72
N GLN A 76 -0.24 -12.84 -2.46
CA GLN A 76 1.02 -13.32 -1.89
C GLN A 76 1.14 -14.84 -1.95
N TYR A 77 0.10 -15.57 -1.55
CA TYR A 77 0.09 -17.03 -1.60
C TYR A 77 0.14 -17.57 -3.03
N LEU A 78 -0.69 -17.06 -3.91
CA LEU A 78 -0.73 -17.51 -5.32
C LEU A 78 0.58 -17.17 -6.05
N ALA A 79 1.15 -15.98 -5.79
CA ALA A 79 2.43 -15.59 -6.35
C ALA A 79 3.56 -16.50 -5.88
N PHE A 80 3.58 -16.87 -4.59
CA PHE A 80 4.56 -17.81 -4.06
C PHE A 80 4.52 -19.15 -4.79
N TYR A 81 3.34 -19.76 -4.94
CA TYR A 81 3.21 -21.04 -5.64
C TYR A 81 3.52 -20.94 -7.13
N ALA A 82 3.06 -19.87 -7.79
CA ALA A 82 3.36 -19.65 -9.20
C ALA A 82 4.87 -19.49 -9.44
N LEU A 83 5.55 -18.73 -8.61
CA LEU A 83 6.99 -18.51 -8.72
C LEU A 83 7.79 -19.76 -8.36
N SER A 84 7.37 -20.51 -7.33
CA SER A 84 7.99 -21.79 -6.99
C SER A 84 7.90 -22.79 -8.16
N TYR A 85 6.76 -22.82 -8.85
CA TYR A 85 6.60 -23.65 -10.02
C TYR A 85 7.46 -23.19 -11.22
N LEU A 86 7.72 -21.89 -11.33
CA LEU A 86 8.58 -21.28 -12.35
C LEU A 86 10.08 -21.32 -12.00
N GLY A 87 10.48 -22.04 -10.96
CA GLY A 87 11.88 -22.17 -10.55
C GLY A 87 12.39 -21.02 -9.67
N GLY A 88 11.51 -20.35 -8.95
CA GLY A 88 11.84 -19.30 -7.97
C GLY A 88 11.75 -17.86 -8.47
N GLY A 89 12.00 -17.61 -9.75
CA GLY A 89 11.88 -16.29 -10.37
C GLY A 89 12.87 -15.24 -9.81
N ASN A 90 12.49 -13.97 -9.97
CA ASN A 90 13.18 -12.81 -9.42
C ASN A 90 12.16 -11.71 -9.09
N TRP A 91 12.62 -10.61 -8.50
CA TRP A 91 11.74 -9.50 -8.09
C TRP A 91 10.89 -8.93 -9.23
N LEU A 92 11.42 -8.83 -10.47
CA LEU A 92 10.67 -8.33 -11.62
C LEU A 92 9.53 -9.27 -12.03
N ILE A 93 9.83 -10.58 -12.13
CA ILE A 93 8.81 -11.60 -12.40
C ILE A 93 7.79 -11.63 -11.26
N GLY A 94 8.25 -11.50 -10.01
CA GLY A 94 7.39 -11.39 -8.84
C GLY A 94 6.38 -10.25 -8.94
N PHE A 95 6.83 -9.05 -9.34
CA PHE A 95 5.94 -7.90 -9.56
C PHE A 95 4.93 -8.14 -10.70
N ILE A 96 5.36 -8.75 -11.80
CA ILE A 96 4.48 -9.05 -12.94
C ILE A 96 3.40 -10.05 -12.51
N VAL A 97 3.78 -11.13 -11.83
CA VAL A 97 2.85 -12.16 -11.36
C VAL A 97 1.89 -11.58 -10.32
N ALA A 98 2.39 -10.88 -9.30
CA ALA A 98 1.56 -10.27 -8.27
C ALA A 98 0.62 -9.21 -8.85
N GLY A 99 1.11 -8.36 -9.76
CA GLY A 99 0.31 -7.37 -10.47
C GLY A 99 -0.80 -8.01 -11.30
N GLY A 100 -0.48 -9.05 -12.07
CA GLY A 100 -1.46 -9.81 -12.85
C GLY A 100 -2.55 -10.45 -11.99
N LEU A 101 -2.17 -11.06 -10.87
CA LEU A 101 -3.11 -11.63 -9.90
C LEU A 101 -3.98 -10.55 -9.25
N GLY A 102 -3.39 -9.42 -8.87
CA GLY A 102 -4.12 -8.28 -8.31
C GLY A 102 -5.15 -7.71 -9.29
N ILE A 103 -4.78 -7.56 -10.56
CA ILE A 103 -5.70 -7.14 -11.63
C ILE A 103 -6.84 -8.17 -11.79
N MET A 104 -6.55 -9.45 -11.76
CA MET A 104 -7.56 -10.50 -11.87
C MET A 104 -8.57 -10.42 -10.71
N LEU A 105 -8.11 -10.30 -9.45
CA LEU A 105 -9.00 -10.19 -8.30
C LEU A 105 -9.83 -8.89 -8.35
N GLY A 106 -9.21 -7.78 -8.73
CA GLY A 106 -9.90 -6.51 -8.94
C GLY A 106 -10.94 -6.58 -10.06
N ALA A 107 -10.64 -7.27 -11.15
CA ALA A 107 -11.58 -7.50 -12.26
C ALA A 107 -12.78 -8.35 -11.83
N ILE A 108 -12.59 -9.34 -10.95
CA ILE A 108 -13.70 -10.10 -10.36
C ILE A 108 -14.62 -9.16 -9.60
N ASN A 109 -14.11 -8.33 -8.69
CA ASN A 109 -14.90 -7.35 -7.96
C ASN A 109 -15.64 -6.39 -8.90
N ALA A 110 -14.94 -5.80 -9.85
CA ALA A 110 -15.51 -4.88 -10.82
C ALA A 110 -16.61 -5.55 -11.68
N GLY A 111 -16.38 -6.78 -12.12
CA GLY A 111 -17.34 -7.58 -12.86
C GLY A 111 -18.61 -7.86 -12.07
N LEU A 112 -18.47 -8.26 -10.80
CA LEU A 112 -19.61 -8.50 -9.91
C LEU A 112 -20.43 -7.23 -9.67
N ILE A 113 -19.77 -6.11 -9.37
CA ILE A 113 -20.42 -4.81 -9.17
C ILE A 113 -21.19 -4.40 -10.43
N HIS A 114 -20.56 -4.52 -11.60
CA HIS A 114 -21.16 -4.12 -12.86
C HIS A 114 -22.36 -5.02 -13.25
N TYR A 115 -22.20 -6.34 -13.15
CA TYR A 115 -23.21 -7.31 -13.56
C TYR A 115 -24.44 -7.29 -12.66
N PHE A 116 -24.24 -7.30 -11.33
CA PHE A 116 -25.33 -7.32 -10.36
C PHE A 116 -25.89 -5.93 -10.03
N ARG A 117 -25.23 -4.86 -10.46
CA ARG A 117 -25.58 -3.46 -10.13
C ARG A 117 -25.76 -3.18 -8.65
N VAL A 118 -24.96 -3.85 -7.83
CA VAL A 118 -24.95 -3.69 -6.38
C VAL A 118 -23.87 -2.70 -5.98
N ILE A 119 -24.08 -1.97 -4.89
CA ILE A 119 -23.06 -1.05 -4.33
C ILE A 119 -21.78 -1.79 -3.99
N SER A 120 -20.63 -1.17 -4.32
CA SER A 120 -19.31 -1.79 -4.21
C SER A 120 -19.00 -2.36 -2.82
N ILE A 121 -19.40 -1.66 -1.75
CA ILE A 121 -19.15 -2.09 -0.38
C ILE A 121 -19.74 -3.48 -0.08
N VAL A 122 -20.95 -3.79 -0.58
CA VAL A 122 -21.60 -5.08 -0.35
C VAL A 122 -20.85 -6.20 -1.09
N VAL A 123 -20.46 -5.94 -2.34
CA VAL A 123 -19.68 -6.90 -3.14
C VAL A 123 -18.32 -7.15 -2.50
N THR A 124 -17.60 -6.09 -2.12
CA THR A 124 -16.24 -6.22 -1.59
C THR A 124 -16.21 -6.84 -0.19
N ILE A 125 -17.25 -6.68 0.64
CA ILE A 125 -17.42 -7.45 1.88
C ILE A 125 -17.67 -8.95 1.57
N ALA A 126 -18.51 -9.24 0.59
CA ALA A 126 -18.77 -10.62 0.21
C ALA A 126 -17.50 -11.30 -0.35
N THR A 127 -16.80 -10.65 -1.25
CA THR A 127 -15.54 -11.19 -1.81
C THR A 127 -14.42 -11.25 -0.78
N PHE A 128 -14.35 -10.33 0.18
CA PHE A 128 -13.47 -10.44 1.34
C PHE A 128 -13.66 -11.80 2.04
N ASN A 129 -14.92 -12.15 2.39
CA ASN A 129 -15.21 -13.40 3.09
C ASN A 129 -14.93 -14.63 2.21
N VAL A 130 -15.25 -14.57 0.91
CA VAL A 130 -14.96 -15.66 -0.03
C VAL A 130 -13.44 -15.85 -0.18
N PHE A 131 -12.70 -14.80 -0.42
CA PHE A 131 -11.24 -14.87 -0.57
C PHE A 131 -10.57 -15.36 0.70
N PHE A 132 -10.99 -14.85 1.86
CA PHE A 132 -10.48 -15.31 3.14
C PHE A 132 -10.80 -16.78 3.40
N GLY A 133 -12.05 -17.18 3.18
CA GLY A 133 -12.49 -18.56 3.38
C GLY A 133 -11.75 -19.54 2.46
N LEU A 134 -11.60 -19.19 1.18
CA LEU A 134 -10.82 -20.00 0.23
C LEU A 134 -9.34 -20.06 0.61
N LEU A 135 -8.75 -18.93 1.01
CA LEU A 135 -7.36 -18.89 1.46
C LEU A 135 -7.16 -19.84 2.65
N MET A 136 -8.00 -19.72 3.70
CA MET A 136 -7.93 -20.57 4.89
C MET A 136 -8.18 -22.05 4.56
N PHE A 137 -9.13 -22.34 3.71
CA PHE A 137 -9.44 -23.71 3.29
C PHE A 137 -8.27 -24.37 2.55
N LEU A 138 -7.70 -23.67 1.58
CA LEU A 138 -6.60 -24.19 0.75
C LEU A 138 -5.27 -24.28 1.52
N THR A 139 -4.99 -23.31 2.37
CA THR A 139 -3.73 -23.24 3.13
C THR A 139 -3.79 -23.95 4.48
N LYS A 140 -5.00 -24.30 4.93
CA LYS A 140 -5.26 -24.82 6.30
C LYS A 140 -4.73 -23.87 7.39
N GLY A 141 -4.62 -22.57 7.08
CA GLY A 141 -4.06 -21.56 7.98
C GLY A 141 -2.54 -21.64 8.18
N VAL A 142 -1.84 -22.43 7.39
CA VAL A 142 -0.38 -22.58 7.49
C VAL A 142 0.30 -21.39 6.81
N SER A 143 1.28 -20.80 7.50
CA SER A 143 2.11 -19.73 6.95
C SER A 143 3.07 -20.26 5.88
N LEU A 144 3.47 -19.39 4.97
CA LEU A 144 4.49 -19.70 3.96
C LEU A 144 5.88 -19.72 4.63
N TYR A 145 6.63 -20.78 4.37
CA TYR A 145 8.03 -20.94 4.73
C TYR A 145 8.85 -21.17 3.46
N ASP A 146 10.16 -21.10 3.55
CA ASP A 146 11.08 -21.32 2.43
C ASP A 146 10.87 -20.38 1.24
N LEU A 147 10.66 -19.11 1.55
CA LEU A 147 10.57 -18.05 0.53
C LEU A 147 11.91 -17.90 -0.20
N PRO A 148 11.91 -17.60 -1.51
CA PRO A 148 13.14 -17.32 -2.25
C PRO A 148 13.94 -16.17 -1.64
N ASP A 149 15.29 -16.25 -1.67
CA ASP A 149 16.18 -15.24 -1.08
C ASP A 149 15.88 -13.82 -1.56
N TRP A 150 15.57 -13.63 -2.84
CA TRP A 150 15.24 -12.32 -3.40
C TRP A 150 13.93 -11.74 -2.81
N TRP A 151 13.05 -12.58 -2.26
CA TRP A 151 11.80 -12.14 -1.63
C TRP A 151 12.01 -11.71 -0.18
N THR A 152 12.90 -12.39 0.53
CA THR A 152 13.20 -12.12 1.95
C THR A 152 14.24 -11.01 2.13
N ASN A 153 15.15 -10.87 1.17
CA ASN A 153 16.21 -9.87 1.23
C ASN A 153 15.68 -8.47 0.91
N ARG A 154 16.07 -7.49 1.74
CA ARG A 154 15.79 -6.08 1.45
C ARG A 154 16.55 -5.65 0.21
N ILE A 155 15.84 -5.16 -0.79
CA ILE A 155 16.46 -4.54 -1.96
C ILE A 155 16.67 -3.06 -1.62
N ILE A 156 17.93 -2.68 -1.39
CA ILE A 156 18.34 -1.32 -1.14
C ILE A 156 18.62 -0.68 -2.50
N VAL A 157 17.91 0.42 -2.80
CA VAL A 157 18.06 1.16 -4.07
C VAL A 157 19.04 2.31 -3.90
N PHE A 158 19.07 2.90 -2.73
CA PHE A 158 20.00 3.99 -2.38
C PHE A 158 20.44 3.82 -0.94
N GLU A 159 21.73 4.01 -0.69
CA GLU A 159 22.31 3.99 0.65
C GLU A 159 23.33 5.12 0.79
N ARG A 160 23.42 5.68 1.98
CA ARG A 160 24.39 6.70 2.31
C ARG A 160 24.86 6.55 3.75
N GLU A 161 26.16 6.45 3.93
CA GLU A 161 26.78 6.48 5.25
C GLU A 161 26.75 7.89 5.82
N MET A 162 26.32 8.01 7.07
CA MET A 162 26.28 9.25 7.82
C MET A 162 27.54 9.39 8.65
N ALA A 163 27.87 10.61 9.05
CA ALA A 163 29.03 10.90 9.91
C ALA A 163 28.99 10.17 11.27
N SER A 164 27.82 9.68 11.67
CA SER A 164 27.61 8.84 12.87
C SER A 164 27.97 7.38 12.66
N GLY A 165 28.39 6.94 11.47
CA GLY A 165 28.62 5.53 11.14
C GLY A 165 27.33 4.72 10.87
N SER A 166 26.16 5.35 10.94
CA SER A 166 24.88 4.72 10.59
C SER A 166 24.56 4.91 9.11
N TRP A 167 23.78 4.01 8.53
CA TRP A 167 23.40 4.02 7.13
C TRP A 167 21.97 4.51 6.94
N ALA A 168 21.79 5.50 6.07
CA ALA A 168 20.46 5.89 5.60
C ALA A 168 20.17 5.13 4.31
N GLU A 169 19.14 4.29 4.32
CA GLU A 169 18.83 3.37 3.24
C GLU A 169 17.44 3.65 2.68
N LEU A 170 17.30 3.67 1.36
CA LEU A 170 16.01 3.71 0.67
C LEU A 170 15.75 2.38 -0.01
N THR A 171 14.69 1.72 0.39
CA THR A 171 14.34 0.38 -0.11
C THR A 171 13.45 0.44 -1.34
N LEU A 172 13.40 -0.66 -2.10
CA LEU A 172 12.56 -0.78 -3.30
C LEU A 172 11.08 -0.46 -3.03
N PRO A 173 10.42 -0.94 -1.94
CA PRO A 173 9.05 -0.54 -1.62
C PRO A 173 8.85 0.97 -1.51
N ALA A 174 9.80 1.70 -0.95
CA ALA A 174 9.72 3.16 -0.86
C ALA A 174 9.78 3.82 -2.25
N VAL A 175 10.62 3.33 -3.15
CA VAL A 175 10.70 3.82 -4.53
C VAL A 175 9.39 3.53 -5.28
N VAL A 176 8.84 2.31 -5.12
CA VAL A 176 7.54 1.93 -5.69
C VAL A 176 6.42 2.81 -5.16
N MET A 177 6.45 3.17 -3.87
CA MET A 177 5.50 4.11 -3.26
C MET A 177 5.51 5.47 -3.98
N PHE A 178 6.68 6.07 -4.19
CA PHE A 178 6.78 7.34 -4.91
C PHE A 178 6.30 7.22 -6.36
N GLY A 179 6.59 6.09 -7.02
CA GLY A 179 6.06 5.78 -8.33
C GLY A 179 4.53 5.68 -8.35
N ALA A 180 3.93 4.99 -7.38
CA ALA A 180 2.49 4.85 -7.24
C ALA A 180 1.79 6.20 -6.99
N ILE A 181 2.35 7.03 -6.09
CA ILE A 181 1.85 8.38 -5.83
C ILE A 181 1.88 9.22 -7.12
N SER A 182 3.00 9.21 -7.83
CA SER A 182 3.18 9.97 -9.06
C SER A 182 2.23 9.51 -10.16
N ALA A 183 2.08 8.20 -10.36
CA ALA A 183 1.15 7.62 -11.32
C ALA A 183 -0.30 7.98 -10.99
N THR A 184 -0.70 7.88 -9.73
CA THR A 184 -2.05 8.24 -9.29
C THR A 184 -2.31 9.73 -9.44
N TRP A 185 -1.35 10.58 -9.07
CA TRP A 185 -1.46 12.02 -9.32
C TRP A 185 -1.66 12.34 -10.80
N PHE A 186 -0.89 11.68 -11.67
CA PHE A 186 -1.02 11.82 -13.12
C PHE A 186 -2.42 11.36 -13.61
N LEU A 187 -2.87 10.18 -13.16
CA LEU A 187 -4.19 9.65 -13.51
C LEU A 187 -5.32 10.60 -13.10
N ILE A 188 -5.29 11.09 -11.85
CA ILE A 188 -6.34 11.99 -11.34
C ILE A 188 -6.31 13.34 -12.08
N THR A 189 -5.13 13.87 -12.40
CA THR A 189 -4.99 15.21 -12.97
C THR A 189 -5.28 15.23 -14.47
N TYR A 190 -4.82 14.23 -15.22
CA TYR A 190 -4.80 14.27 -16.67
C TYR A 190 -5.81 13.34 -17.36
N THR A 191 -6.46 12.41 -16.61
CA THR A 191 -7.44 11.50 -17.22
C THR A 191 -8.88 11.92 -16.92
N SER A 192 -9.82 11.29 -17.66
CA SER A 192 -11.26 11.55 -17.51
C SER A 192 -11.80 11.14 -16.14
N ILE A 193 -11.13 10.20 -15.47
CA ILE A 193 -11.51 9.70 -14.13
C ILE A 193 -11.51 10.85 -13.12
N GLY A 194 -10.49 11.71 -13.15
CA GLY A 194 -10.43 12.87 -12.26
C GLY A 194 -11.33 14.05 -12.67
N LYS A 195 -11.81 14.08 -13.91
CA LYS A 195 -12.67 15.17 -14.42
C LYS A 195 -14.16 14.96 -14.15
N ILE A 196 -14.61 13.72 -13.96
CA ILE A 196 -16.02 13.38 -13.70
C ILE A 196 -16.48 13.99 -12.37
N ASN A 197 -15.61 14.04 -11.38
CA ASN A 197 -15.91 14.53 -10.02
C ASN A 197 -15.90 16.07 -9.87
N LYS A 198 -15.53 16.82 -10.91
CA LYS A 198 -15.57 18.30 -10.86
C LYS A 198 -16.92 18.90 -11.32
N LYS A 199 -17.88 18.06 -11.74
CA LYS A 199 -19.18 18.49 -12.27
C LYS A 199 -20.37 18.16 -11.36
N THR A 200 -20.14 17.58 -10.21
CA THR A 200 -21.11 17.40 -9.11
C THR A 200 -20.72 18.26 -7.93
#